data_bee89c05abfdcdb09f55d4eff4e763e6
#
_entry.id   bee89c05abfdcdb09f55d4eff4e763e6
#
_cell.length_a   1.000
_cell.length_b   1.000
_cell.length_c   1.000
_cell.angle_alpha   90.00
_cell.angle_beta   90.00
_cell.angle_gamma   90.00
#
_symmetry.space_group_name_H-M   'P 1'
#
loop_
_entity.id
_entity.type
_entity.pdbx_description
1 polymer ?
#
loop_
_entity_poly.entity_id
_entity_poly.type
_entity_poly.pdbx_seq_one_letter_code
_entity_poly.pdbx_strand_id
1 'polypeptide(L)'
;MSKSDFLRIVCAEGEGQKIEFKAKITALAKEMVAFANASGGSVFLGISDDGKIAGVDDSNRLRSQIQDVANGCDPRIDVHIIPRGNVVEIIVPEGTDKPYRCKVSKKK
;
A
#
# COMPACT_ATOMS: atom_id res chain seq x y z
N MET A 1 2.73 -12.79 18.42
CA MET A 1 2.67 -11.31 18.36
C MET A 1 1.27 -10.89 17.98
N SER A 2 0.68 -9.99 18.74
CA SER A 2 -0.66 -9.50 18.45
C SER A 2 -0.62 -8.47 17.33
N LYS A 3 -1.81 -8.14 16.78
CA LYS A 3 -1.91 -7.10 15.76
C LYS A 3 -1.40 -5.77 16.27
N SER A 4 -1.74 -5.40 17.51
CA SER A 4 -1.29 -4.12 18.04
C SER A 4 0.21 -4.10 18.28
N ASP A 5 0.82 -5.23 18.65
CA ASP A 5 2.27 -5.29 18.79
C ASP A 5 2.97 -5.11 17.45
N PHE A 6 2.44 -5.75 16.41
CA PHE A 6 2.99 -5.62 15.06
C PHE A 6 2.94 -4.17 14.59
N LEU A 7 1.78 -3.53 14.71
CA LEU A 7 1.61 -2.15 14.28
C LEU A 7 2.47 -1.19 15.09
N ARG A 8 2.63 -1.45 16.38
CA ARG A 8 3.47 -0.60 17.22
C ARG A 8 4.93 -0.66 16.77
N ILE A 9 5.40 -1.85 16.41
CA ILE A 9 6.76 -2.01 15.90
C ILE A 9 6.91 -1.28 14.57
N VAL A 10 5.95 -1.44 13.67
CA VAL A 10 5.98 -0.78 12.37
C VAL A 10 6.00 0.74 12.52
N CYS A 11 5.15 1.28 13.40
CA CYS A 11 5.10 2.73 13.62
C CYS A 11 6.41 3.23 14.24
N ALA A 12 7.01 2.44 15.12
CA ALA A 12 8.26 2.84 15.76
C ALA A 12 9.42 2.85 14.78
N GLU A 13 9.45 1.91 13.85
CA GLU A 13 10.50 1.87 12.83
C GLU A 13 10.35 2.96 11.79
N GLY A 14 9.11 3.31 11.48
CA GLY A 14 8.83 4.36 10.53
C GLY A 14 8.99 3.94 9.08
N GLU A 15 8.86 4.91 8.20
CA GLU A 15 9.00 4.69 6.76
C GLU A 15 10.44 4.42 6.39
N GLY A 16 10.63 3.74 5.26
CA GLY A 16 11.95 3.43 4.76
C GLY A 16 11.84 2.82 3.37
N GLN A 17 12.87 2.09 2.95
CA GLN A 17 12.88 1.52 1.60
C GLN A 17 11.78 0.50 1.37
N LYS A 18 11.27 -0.12 2.43
CA LYS A 18 10.29 -1.19 2.33
C LYS A 18 8.94 -0.85 2.94
N ILE A 19 8.80 0.30 3.55
CA ILE A 19 7.60 0.66 4.28
C ILE A 19 7.20 2.07 3.92
N GLU A 20 5.95 2.23 3.52
CA GLU A 20 5.35 3.52 3.22
C GLU A 20 4.06 3.66 4.01
N PHE A 21 3.85 4.80 4.65
CA PHE A 21 2.60 5.09 5.37
C PHE A 21 1.72 5.97 4.51
N LYS A 22 0.43 5.67 4.49
CA LYS A 22 -0.55 6.52 3.81
C LYS A 22 -1.82 6.60 4.65
N ALA A 23 -2.25 7.81 4.93
CA ALA A 23 -3.51 8.01 5.65
C ALA A 23 -4.71 7.71 4.76
N LYS A 24 -4.58 7.93 3.45
CA LYS A 24 -5.68 7.79 2.50
C LYS A 24 -5.19 7.05 1.25
N ILE A 25 -6.15 6.61 0.45
CA ILE A 25 -5.84 5.85 -0.77
C ILE A 25 -5.27 6.72 -1.90
N THR A 26 -5.31 8.04 -1.76
CA THR A 26 -4.85 8.98 -2.77
C THR A 26 -3.42 8.67 -3.20
N ALA A 27 -3.18 8.65 -4.50
CA ALA A 27 -1.85 8.40 -5.10
C ALA A 27 -1.26 7.02 -4.75
N LEU A 28 -2.10 6.06 -4.41
CA LEU A 28 -1.64 4.72 -4.06
C LEU A 28 -0.92 4.05 -5.23
N ALA A 29 -1.37 4.27 -6.47
CA ALA A 29 -0.74 3.66 -7.64
C ALA A 29 0.74 4.04 -7.74
N LYS A 30 1.07 5.27 -7.40
CA LYS A 30 2.45 5.76 -7.45
C LYS A 30 3.33 4.97 -6.50
N GLU A 31 2.83 4.70 -5.29
CA GLU A 31 3.58 3.93 -4.30
C GLU A 31 3.74 2.48 -4.73
N MET A 32 2.68 1.89 -5.27
CA MET A 32 2.75 0.51 -5.76
C MET A 32 3.78 0.36 -6.86
N VAL A 33 3.77 1.29 -7.82
CA VAL A 33 4.71 1.26 -8.94
C VAL A 33 6.14 1.42 -8.44
N ALA A 34 6.36 2.31 -7.49
CA ALA A 34 7.70 2.53 -6.94
C ALA A 34 8.24 1.25 -6.30
N PHE A 35 7.42 0.56 -5.51
CA PHE A 35 7.84 -0.69 -4.87
C PHE A 35 8.05 -1.80 -5.90
N ALA A 36 7.16 -1.93 -6.88
CA ALA A 36 7.30 -2.97 -7.88
C ALA A 36 8.56 -2.80 -8.71
N ASN A 37 8.95 -1.55 -8.98
CA ASN A 37 10.17 -1.26 -9.74
C ASN A 37 11.44 -1.39 -8.90
N ALA A 38 11.29 -1.38 -7.60
CA ALA A 38 12.42 -1.58 -6.68
C ALA A 38 12.44 -3.06 -6.24
N SER A 39 12.47 -3.31 -4.96
CA SER A 39 12.54 -4.68 -4.44
C SER A 39 11.30 -5.07 -3.65
N GLY A 40 10.17 -4.40 -3.94
CA GLY A 40 8.92 -4.66 -3.24
C GLY A 40 8.84 -3.89 -1.92
N GLY A 41 7.72 -4.01 -1.24
CA GLY A 41 7.54 -3.35 0.05
C GLY A 41 6.10 -3.41 0.49
N SER A 42 5.80 -2.73 1.58
CA SER A 42 4.46 -2.68 2.15
C SER A 42 3.98 -1.25 2.27
N VAL A 43 2.75 -1.00 1.87
CA VAL A 43 2.07 0.25 2.12
C VAL A 43 1.09 0.00 3.27
N PHE A 44 1.19 0.78 4.34
CA PHE A 44 0.27 0.70 5.45
C PHE A 44 -0.73 1.83 5.34
N LEU A 45 -1.94 1.48 4.91
CA LEU A 45 -3.02 2.45 4.72
C LEU A 45 -3.74 2.64 6.04
N GLY A 46 -3.82 3.87 6.49
CA GLY A 46 -4.39 4.22 7.79
C GLY A 46 -3.36 4.67 8.81
N ILE A 47 -2.11 4.85 8.39
CA ILE A 47 -1.05 5.41 9.24
C ILE A 47 -0.60 6.71 8.60
N SER A 48 -0.53 7.77 9.40
CA SER A 48 -0.08 9.06 8.91
C SER A 48 1.44 9.10 8.80
N ASP A 49 1.95 10.12 8.12
CA ASP A 49 3.39 10.25 7.87
C ASP A 49 4.22 10.27 9.14
N ASP A 50 3.66 10.76 10.23
CA ASP A 50 4.36 10.82 11.51
C ASP A 50 4.24 9.52 12.31
N GLY A 51 3.70 8.46 11.72
CA GLY A 51 3.64 7.16 12.36
C GLY A 51 2.47 6.96 13.31
N LYS A 52 1.46 7.83 13.23
CA LYS A 52 0.27 7.71 14.08
C LYS A 52 -0.83 6.97 13.35
N ILE A 53 -1.49 6.08 14.07
CA ILE A 53 -2.58 5.30 13.49
C ILE A 53 -3.83 6.15 13.41
N ALA A 54 -4.21 6.49 12.18
CA ALA A 54 -5.47 7.21 11.92
C ALA A 54 -6.62 6.24 11.67
N GLY A 55 -6.30 5.08 11.09
CA GLY A 55 -7.31 4.09 10.78
C GLY A 55 -8.01 4.32 9.46
N VAL A 56 -8.57 3.26 8.91
CA VAL A 56 -9.43 3.31 7.73
C VAL A 56 -10.57 2.33 7.95
N ASP A 57 -11.61 2.49 7.15
CA ASP A 57 -12.72 1.55 7.13
C ASP A 57 -12.33 0.36 6.24
N ASP A 58 -12.05 -0.77 6.87
CA ASP A 58 -11.66 -1.98 6.13
C ASP A 58 -12.93 -2.66 5.61
N SER A 59 -13.47 -2.12 4.55
CA SER A 59 -14.67 -2.65 3.92
C SER A 59 -14.30 -3.36 2.63
N ASN A 60 -15.24 -4.13 2.11
CA ASN A 60 -15.07 -4.74 0.79
C ASN A 60 -14.85 -3.68 -0.28
N ARG A 61 -15.48 -2.53 -0.10
CA ARG A 61 -15.32 -1.42 -1.03
C ARG A 61 -13.87 -0.94 -1.07
N LEU A 62 -13.26 -0.77 0.10
CA LEU A 62 -11.86 -0.34 0.17
C LEU A 62 -10.96 -1.36 -0.48
N ARG A 63 -11.17 -2.65 -0.20
CA ARG A 63 -10.37 -3.71 -0.81
C ARG A 63 -10.51 -3.71 -2.32
N SER A 64 -11.74 -3.52 -2.81
CA SER A 64 -11.98 -3.43 -4.25
C SER A 64 -11.26 -2.24 -4.87
N GLN A 65 -11.27 -1.10 -4.19
CA GLN A 65 -10.56 0.08 -4.67
C GLN A 65 -9.06 -0.15 -4.75
N ILE A 66 -8.49 -0.80 -3.74
CA ILE A 66 -7.07 -1.13 -3.73
C ILE A 66 -6.74 -2.07 -4.90
N GLN A 67 -7.56 -3.09 -5.09
CA GLN A 67 -7.35 -4.06 -6.17
C GLN A 67 -7.48 -3.39 -7.53
N ASP A 68 -8.42 -2.45 -7.68
CA ASP A 68 -8.58 -1.72 -8.94
C ASP A 68 -7.33 -0.89 -9.25
N VAL A 69 -6.74 -0.28 -8.23
CA VAL A 69 -5.50 0.48 -8.42
C VAL A 69 -4.39 -0.44 -8.93
N ALA A 70 -4.23 -1.59 -8.32
CA ALA A 70 -3.19 -2.55 -8.72
C ALA A 70 -3.43 -3.08 -10.13
N ASN A 71 -4.69 -3.34 -10.47
CA ASN A 71 -5.06 -3.82 -11.81
C ASN A 71 -4.88 -2.73 -12.88
N GLY A 72 -4.91 -1.48 -12.48
CA GLY A 72 -4.72 -0.35 -13.39
C GLY A 72 -3.27 -0.01 -13.66
N CYS A 73 -2.34 -0.70 -13.04
CA CYS A 73 -0.92 -0.51 -13.33
C CYS A 73 -0.52 -1.32 -14.57
N ASP A 74 0.54 -0.93 -15.22
CA ASP A 74 1.01 -1.57 -16.44
C ASP A 74 2.49 -1.91 -16.31
N PRO A 75 2.86 -3.18 -16.19
CA PRO A 75 1.98 -4.35 -16.02
C PRO A 75 1.19 -4.32 -14.71
N ARG A 76 0.16 -5.16 -14.64
CA ARG A 76 -0.64 -5.27 -13.43
C ARG A 76 0.24 -5.75 -12.27
N ILE A 77 -0.08 -5.27 -11.07
CA ILE A 77 0.67 -5.63 -9.86
C ILE A 77 -0.21 -6.56 -9.01
N ASP A 78 0.34 -7.71 -8.63
CA ASP A 78 -0.38 -8.68 -7.80
C ASP A 78 -0.11 -8.40 -6.33
N VAL A 79 -0.90 -7.54 -5.72
CA VAL A 79 -0.73 -7.17 -4.33
C VAL A 79 -1.45 -8.14 -3.41
N HIS A 80 -0.99 -8.21 -2.16
CA HIS A 80 -1.69 -8.92 -1.09
C HIS A 80 -2.21 -7.88 -0.11
N ILE A 81 -3.48 -8.01 0.24
CA ILE A 81 -4.16 -7.06 1.12
C ILE A 81 -4.44 -7.76 2.44
N ILE A 82 -3.84 -7.26 3.51
CA ILE A 82 -3.94 -7.89 4.83
C ILE A 82 -4.48 -6.88 5.82
N PRO A 83 -5.66 -7.14 6.42
CA PRO A 83 -6.17 -6.25 7.46
C PRO A 83 -5.37 -6.42 8.74
N ARG A 84 -5.05 -5.29 9.37
CA ARG A 84 -4.31 -5.25 10.62
C ARG A 84 -5.05 -4.31 11.57
N GLY A 85 -6.11 -4.81 12.21
CA GLY A 85 -6.96 -3.95 13.00
C GLY A 85 -7.67 -2.94 12.11
N ASN A 86 -7.49 -1.65 12.41
CA ASN A 86 -8.06 -0.58 11.59
C ASN A 86 -7.07 0.00 10.57
N VAL A 87 -5.98 -0.74 10.30
CA VAL A 87 -4.99 -0.40 9.29
C VAL A 87 -4.98 -1.53 8.28
N VAL A 88 -4.70 -1.22 7.03
CA VAL A 88 -4.61 -2.24 5.98
C VAL A 88 -3.18 -2.25 5.44
N GLU A 89 -2.55 -3.42 5.48
CA GLU A 89 -1.24 -3.59 4.87
C GLU A 89 -1.41 -4.08 3.44
N ILE A 90 -0.77 -3.39 2.51
CA ILE A 90 -0.76 -3.76 1.10
C ILE A 90 0.66 -4.20 0.77
N ILE A 91 0.85 -5.50 0.56
CA ILE A 91 2.16 -6.04 0.24
C ILE A 91 2.33 -6.00 -1.27
N VAL A 92 3.34 -5.24 -1.71
CA VAL A 92 3.66 -5.08 -3.14
C VAL A 92 4.89 -5.93 -3.43
N PRO A 93 4.79 -6.95 -4.27
CA PRO A 93 5.95 -7.78 -4.59
C PRO A 93 6.90 -7.02 -5.51
N GLU A 94 8.17 -7.43 -5.49
CA GLU A 94 9.11 -6.95 -6.50
C GLU A 94 8.60 -7.41 -7.86
N GLY A 95 8.55 -6.50 -8.82
CA GLY A 95 8.06 -6.83 -10.14
C GLY A 95 9.03 -7.66 -10.94
N THR A 96 8.50 -8.55 -11.78
CA THR A 96 9.30 -9.38 -12.67
C THR A 96 9.38 -8.84 -14.09
N ASP A 97 8.52 -7.86 -14.41
CA ASP A 97 8.44 -7.29 -15.77
C ASP A 97 8.68 -5.79 -15.73
N LYS A 98 9.71 -5.35 -15.03
CA LYS A 98 10.05 -3.93 -14.94
C LYS A 98 10.37 -3.34 -16.30
N PRO A 99 10.06 -2.08 -16.54
CA PRO A 99 9.50 -1.12 -15.58
C PRO A 99 7.97 -1.18 -15.54
N TYR A 100 7.44 -0.90 -14.36
CA TYR A 100 6.00 -0.73 -14.14
C TYR A 100 5.67 0.75 -14.18
N ARG A 101 4.44 1.06 -14.52
CA ARG A 101 3.97 2.44 -14.54
C ARG A 101 2.48 2.47 -14.22
N CYS A 102 2.01 3.64 -13.82
CA CYS A 102 0.58 3.85 -13.66
C CYS A 102 -0.01 4.11 -15.03
N LYS A 103 -1.18 3.51 -15.28
CA LYS A 103 -1.96 3.92 -16.43
C LYS A 103 -2.68 5.18 -16.04
N VAL A 104 -2.29 6.27 -16.64
CA VAL A 104 -2.88 7.56 -16.32
C VAL A 104 -4.28 7.60 -16.88
N SER A 105 -5.25 7.92 -16.01
CA SER A 105 -6.60 8.14 -16.45
C SER A 105 -6.64 9.39 -17.32
N LYS A 106 -7.23 9.26 -18.47
CA LYS A 106 -7.31 10.41 -19.33
C LYS A 106 -8.46 11.26 -18.99
N LYS A 107 -8.73 11.57 -18.34
CA LYS A 107 -9.75 12.35 -18.16
C LYS A 107 -9.67 13.68 -18.23
N LYS A 108 -9.47 13.45 -18.36
CA LYS A 108 -9.32 14.30 -18.49
C LYS A 108 -9.58 14.95 -18.09
#